data_11dadb40d395a68770b8bd052adcb6f4
#
_entry.id   11dadb40d395a68770b8bd052adcb6f4
#
_cell.length_a   1.000
_cell.length_b   1.000
_cell.length_c   1.000
_cell.angle_alpha   90.00
_cell.angle_beta   90.00
_cell.angle_gamma   90.00
#
_symmetry.space_group_name_H-M   'P 1'
#
loop_
_entity.id
_entity.type
_entity.pdbx_description
1 polymer ?
#
loop_
_entity_poly.entity_id
_entity_poly.type
_entity_poly.pdbx_seq_one_letter_code
_entity_poly.pdbx_strand_id
1 'polypeptide(L)'
;MAGARQPTDLVVRNGRKHLTRAEEDARRDREVVVPAPQKAKPPRWLPKPLHREFRALGRQLIDVGLYIDLDADNLGRYLMAHHEYQVATLEVERALSAQPRDADTVDRWGRVQERYFKQARNCANDMGLTVSSRCRLILPSNLPAAAFTPDGGSDEFTERLRQRQADALARSL
;
A
#
# COMPACT_ATOMS: atom_id res chain seq x y z
N MET A 1 24.85 16.48 7.44
CA MET A 1 24.33 15.11 7.68
C MET A 1 24.10 14.43 6.33
N ALA A 2 24.61 13.22 6.12
CA ALA A 2 24.35 12.46 4.89
C ALA A 2 22.86 12.02 4.91
N GLY A 3 22.12 12.31 3.85
CA GLY A 3 20.74 11.87 3.69
C GLY A 3 20.63 10.34 3.65
N ALA A 4 19.42 9.81 3.91
CA ALA A 4 19.14 8.37 3.86
C ALA A 4 19.58 7.78 2.51
N ARG A 5 20.17 6.57 2.55
CA ARG A 5 20.62 5.87 1.35
C ARG A 5 19.44 5.51 0.49
N GLN A 6 19.44 5.93 -0.77
CA GLN A 6 18.36 5.67 -1.72
C GLN A 6 18.73 4.45 -2.59
N PRO A 7 17.72 3.65 -3.04
CA PRO A 7 17.92 2.58 -4.00
C PRO A 7 18.63 3.07 -5.27
N THR A 8 19.45 2.21 -5.87
CA THR A 8 20.28 2.57 -7.04
C THR A 8 19.43 3.03 -8.21
N ASP A 9 18.32 2.33 -8.50
CA ASP A 9 17.41 2.69 -9.59
C ASP A 9 16.78 4.09 -9.40
N LEU A 10 16.52 4.50 -8.15
CA LEU A 10 16.04 5.85 -7.86
C LEU A 10 17.11 6.91 -8.15
N VAL A 11 18.35 6.63 -7.77
CA VAL A 11 19.47 7.57 -7.98
C VAL A 11 19.74 7.76 -9.47
N VAL A 12 19.73 6.66 -10.24
CA VAL A 12 19.90 6.67 -11.70
C VAL A 12 18.75 7.43 -12.38
N ARG A 13 17.51 7.12 -12.01
CA ARG A 13 16.32 7.78 -12.57
C ARG A 13 16.24 9.27 -12.28
N ASN A 14 16.67 9.69 -11.09
CA ASN A 14 16.65 11.12 -10.71
C ASN A 14 17.73 11.95 -11.41
N GLY A 15 18.71 11.33 -12.06
CA GLY A 15 19.75 11.99 -12.87
C GLY A 15 20.64 13.00 -12.14
N ARG A 16 20.46 13.16 -10.81
CA ARG A 16 21.22 14.14 -10.00
C ARG A 16 22.65 13.71 -9.70
N LYS A 17 22.95 12.43 -9.81
CA LYS A 17 24.29 11.86 -9.69
C LYS A 17 24.58 11.03 -10.92
N HIS A 18 25.56 11.41 -11.70
CA HIS A 18 26.11 10.57 -12.76
C HIS A 18 26.91 9.45 -12.09
N LEU A 19 26.32 8.27 -12.01
CA LEU A 19 27.02 7.06 -11.59
C LEU A 19 27.64 6.43 -12.83
N THR A 20 28.87 5.95 -12.70
CA THR A 20 29.49 5.09 -13.72
C THR A 20 28.81 3.70 -13.65
N ARG A 21 28.86 2.94 -14.74
CA ARG A 21 28.28 1.59 -14.81
C ARG A 21 28.84 0.68 -13.71
N ALA A 22 30.14 0.77 -13.44
CA ALA A 22 30.80 0.03 -12.36
C ALA A 22 30.28 0.43 -10.95
N GLU A 23 29.98 1.71 -10.74
CA GLU A 23 29.37 2.18 -9.48
C GLU A 23 27.92 1.75 -9.33
N GLU A 24 27.14 1.71 -10.42
CA GLU A 24 25.78 1.18 -10.43
C GLU A 24 25.77 -0.30 -10.06
N ASP A 25 26.61 -1.10 -10.71
CA ASP A 25 26.72 -2.55 -10.46
C ASP A 25 27.16 -2.81 -9.02
N ALA A 26 28.22 -2.13 -8.55
CA ALA A 26 28.68 -2.26 -7.17
C ALA A 26 27.64 -1.80 -6.11
N ARG A 27 26.72 -0.90 -6.45
CA ARG A 27 25.64 -0.49 -5.57
C ARG A 27 24.50 -1.52 -5.57
N ARG A 28 24.15 -2.08 -6.74
CA ARG A 28 23.15 -3.15 -6.88
C ARG A 28 23.59 -4.41 -6.14
N ASP A 29 24.86 -4.79 -6.24
CA ASP A 29 25.41 -5.94 -5.51
C ASP A 29 25.35 -5.79 -3.99
N ARG A 30 25.31 -4.56 -3.49
CA ARG A 30 25.18 -4.24 -2.05
C ARG A 30 23.74 -4.04 -1.59
N GLU A 31 22.78 -4.06 -2.50
CA GLU A 31 21.36 -4.01 -2.16
C GLU A 31 20.90 -5.38 -1.68
N VAL A 32 20.27 -5.40 -0.50
CA VAL A 32 19.74 -6.65 0.06
C VAL A 32 18.50 -7.02 -0.74
N VAL A 33 18.63 -8.04 -1.58
CA VAL A 33 17.47 -8.65 -2.28
C VAL A 33 16.93 -9.76 -1.38
N VAL A 34 15.76 -9.55 -0.79
CA VAL A 34 15.06 -10.58 -0.03
C VAL A 34 14.13 -11.33 -0.99
N PRO A 35 14.20 -12.66 -1.09
CA PRO A 35 13.32 -13.42 -1.96
C PRO A 35 11.86 -13.26 -1.51
N ALA A 36 10.95 -13.02 -2.47
CA ALA A 36 9.54 -12.94 -2.19
C ALA A 36 9.00 -14.30 -1.69
N PRO A 37 8.24 -14.34 -0.60
CA PRO A 37 7.65 -15.58 -0.11
C PRO A 37 6.53 -16.07 -1.05
N GLN A 38 6.32 -17.37 -1.12
CA GLN A 38 5.22 -17.95 -1.90
C GLN A 38 3.83 -17.69 -1.29
N LYS A 39 3.76 -17.51 0.03
CA LYS A 39 2.50 -17.34 0.78
C LYS A 39 2.74 -16.46 2.00
N ALA A 40 1.85 -15.50 2.22
CA ALA A 40 1.82 -14.72 3.44
C ALA A 40 1.31 -15.58 4.62
N LYS A 41 2.10 -15.67 5.70
CA LYS A 41 1.77 -16.42 6.92
C LYS A 41 1.36 -15.47 8.02
N PRO A 42 0.13 -15.59 8.58
CA PRO A 42 -0.30 -14.74 9.68
C PRO A 42 0.60 -14.93 10.90
N PRO A 43 0.97 -13.87 11.61
CA PRO A 43 1.71 -13.98 12.86
C PRO A 43 0.86 -14.68 13.92
N ARG A 44 1.51 -15.37 14.87
CA ARG A 44 0.84 -16.20 15.90
C ARG A 44 -0.09 -15.40 16.81
N TRP A 45 0.22 -14.13 17.01
CA TRP A 45 -0.57 -13.25 17.88
C TRP A 45 -1.82 -12.69 17.20
N LEU A 46 -1.92 -12.76 15.84
CA LEU A 46 -3.08 -12.26 15.12
C LEU A 46 -4.31 -13.14 15.38
N PRO A 47 -5.48 -12.56 15.73
CA PRO A 47 -6.71 -13.32 15.94
C PRO A 47 -7.12 -14.12 14.70
N LYS A 48 -7.58 -15.36 14.91
CA LYS A 48 -7.98 -16.28 13.82
C LYS A 48 -8.99 -15.70 12.83
N PRO A 49 -9.99 -14.89 13.23
CA PRO A 49 -10.93 -14.27 12.27
C PRO A 49 -10.22 -13.43 11.20
N LEU A 50 -9.12 -12.75 11.54
CA LEU A 50 -8.37 -11.90 10.61
C LEU A 50 -7.40 -12.67 9.70
N HIS A 51 -7.19 -13.99 9.91
CA HIS A 51 -6.24 -14.77 9.11
C HIS A 51 -6.63 -14.89 7.65
N ARG A 52 -7.93 -14.90 7.33
CA ARG A 52 -8.41 -14.96 5.93
C ARG A 52 -8.06 -13.68 5.20
N GLU A 53 -8.34 -12.54 5.81
CA GLU A 53 -8.05 -11.22 5.26
C GLU A 53 -6.55 -11.00 5.14
N PHE A 54 -5.77 -11.41 6.16
CA PHE A 54 -4.31 -11.39 6.13
C PHE A 54 -3.74 -12.12 4.91
N ARG A 55 -4.21 -13.34 4.63
CA ARG A 55 -3.73 -14.13 3.48
C ARG A 55 -4.16 -13.50 2.15
N ALA A 56 -5.36 -12.93 2.07
CA ALA A 56 -5.87 -12.29 0.87
C ALA A 56 -5.05 -11.04 0.52
N LEU A 57 -4.88 -10.13 1.49
CA LEU A 57 -4.10 -8.92 1.29
C LEU A 57 -2.61 -9.21 1.10
N GLY A 58 -2.07 -10.16 1.88
CA GLY A 58 -0.68 -10.58 1.75
C GLY A 58 -0.37 -11.18 0.38
N ARG A 59 -1.30 -11.93 -0.23
CA ARG A 59 -1.15 -12.43 -1.61
C ARG A 59 -1.07 -11.26 -2.59
N GLN A 60 -1.98 -10.29 -2.51
CA GLN A 60 -1.96 -9.12 -3.39
C GLN A 60 -0.64 -8.35 -3.28
N LEU A 61 -0.10 -8.22 -2.07
CA LEU A 61 1.19 -7.55 -1.84
C LEU A 61 2.37 -8.36 -2.39
N ILE A 62 2.33 -9.69 -2.31
CA ILE A 62 3.32 -10.58 -2.94
C ILE A 62 3.27 -10.43 -4.46
N ASP A 63 2.08 -10.46 -5.05
CA ASP A 63 1.87 -10.38 -6.50
C ASP A 63 2.42 -9.06 -7.10
N VAL A 64 2.37 -7.97 -6.33
CA VAL A 64 2.96 -6.67 -6.73
C VAL A 64 4.38 -6.44 -6.19
N GLY A 65 5.01 -7.44 -5.57
CA GLY A 65 6.39 -7.35 -5.07
C GLY A 65 6.59 -6.44 -3.86
N LEU A 66 5.53 -6.17 -3.10
CA LEU A 66 5.55 -5.28 -1.92
C LEU A 66 5.53 -6.01 -0.57
N TYR A 67 5.73 -7.34 -0.55
CA TYR A 67 5.67 -8.12 0.68
C TYR A 67 6.85 -9.07 0.81
N ILE A 68 7.47 -9.04 1.96
CA ILE A 68 8.44 -10.04 2.42
C ILE A 68 8.00 -10.59 3.78
N ASP A 69 8.56 -11.72 4.21
CA ASP A 69 8.17 -12.35 5.49
C ASP A 69 8.39 -11.44 6.72
N LEU A 70 9.29 -10.47 6.63
CA LEU A 70 9.51 -9.48 7.69
C LEU A 70 8.35 -8.49 7.85
N ASP A 71 7.50 -8.33 6.83
CA ASP A 71 6.35 -7.44 6.86
C ASP A 71 5.13 -8.07 7.54
N ALA A 72 5.21 -9.34 7.92
CA ALA A 72 4.08 -10.08 8.51
C ALA A 72 3.50 -9.39 9.74
N ASP A 73 4.36 -8.89 10.63
CA ASP A 73 3.91 -8.18 11.83
C ASP A 73 3.26 -6.84 11.51
N ASN A 74 3.79 -6.11 10.53
CA ASN A 74 3.24 -4.81 10.13
C ASN A 74 1.86 -4.97 9.47
N LEU A 75 1.71 -5.98 8.59
CA LEU A 75 0.42 -6.34 7.99
C LEU A 75 -0.59 -6.78 9.07
N GLY A 76 -0.15 -7.57 10.06
CA GLY A 76 -0.98 -7.95 11.19
C GLY A 76 -1.47 -6.75 12.00
N ARG A 77 -0.58 -5.79 12.30
CA ARG A 77 -0.93 -4.55 13.01
C ARG A 77 -1.89 -3.69 12.21
N TYR A 78 -1.69 -3.59 10.90
CA TYR A 78 -2.63 -2.91 10.02
C TYR A 78 -4.04 -3.49 10.15
N LEU A 79 -4.18 -4.80 10.01
CA LEU A 79 -5.48 -5.47 10.06
C LEU A 79 -6.15 -5.36 11.43
N MET A 80 -5.38 -5.47 12.52
CA MET A 80 -5.89 -5.23 13.87
C MET A 80 -6.42 -3.81 14.03
N ALA A 81 -5.61 -2.82 13.65
CA ALA A 81 -6.01 -1.42 13.77
C ALA A 81 -7.23 -1.10 12.88
N HIS A 82 -7.29 -1.68 11.67
CA HIS A 82 -8.43 -1.52 10.77
C HIS A 82 -9.71 -2.17 11.33
N HIS A 83 -9.61 -3.36 11.90
CA HIS A 83 -10.72 -4.04 12.57
C HIS A 83 -11.27 -3.22 13.75
N GLU A 84 -10.38 -2.76 14.63
CA GLU A 84 -10.76 -1.94 15.79
C GLU A 84 -11.36 -0.59 15.37
N TYR A 85 -10.87 0.00 14.28
CA TYR A 85 -11.48 1.19 13.68
C TYR A 85 -12.94 0.92 13.24
N GLN A 86 -13.21 -0.23 12.59
CA GLN A 86 -14.56 -0.61 12.18
C GLN A 86 -15.47 -0.82 13.40
N VAL A 87 -14.99 -1.50 14.44
CA VAL A 87 -15.74 -1.69 15.70
C VAL A 87 -16.07 -0.34 16.33
N ALA A 88 -15.08 0.54 16.46
CA ALA A 88 -15.28 1.87 17.03
C ALA A 88 -16.26 2.71 16.20
N THR A 89 -16.26 2.57 14.86
CA THR A 89 -17.20 3.25 13.97
C THR A 89 -18.64 2.83 14.25
N LEU A 90 -18.89 1.53 14.43
CA LEU A 90 -20.22 1.02 14.78
C LEU A 90 -20.68 1.51 16.16
N GLU A 91 -19.79 1.63 17.14
CA GLU A 91 -20.12 2.15 18.46
C GLU A 91 -20.41 3.66 18.43
N VAL A 92 -19.71 4.44 17.59
CA VAL A 92 -20.05 5.85 17.33
C VAL A 92 -21.45 5.98 16.73
N GLU A 93 -21.78 5.17 15.73
CA GLU A 93 -23.13 5.16 15.11
C GLU A 93 -24.21 4.81 16.11
N ARG A 94 -23.99 3.81 16.96
CA ARG A 94 -24.92 3.43 18.05
C ARG A 94 -25.13 4.57 19.04
N ALA A 95 -24.03 5.20 19.48
CA ALA A 95 -24.09 6.31 20.41
C ALA A 95 -24.81 7.54 19.84
N LEU A 96 -24.62 7.81 18.54
CA LEU A 96 -25.32 8.89 17.83
C LEU A 96 -26.83 8.63 17.68
N SER A 97 -27.21 7.35 17.56
CA SER A 97 -28.62 6.93 17.37
C SER A 97 -29.37 6.75 18.70
N ALA A 98 -28.67 6.73 19.84
CA ALA A 98 -29.28 6.54 21.17
C ALA A 98 -30.18 7.71 21.56
N GLN A 99 -31.25 7.41 22.35
CA GLN A 99 -32.16 8.40 22.89
C GLN A 99 -32.32 8.16 24.41
N PRO A 100 -31.96 9.09 25.30
CA PRO A 100 -31.31 10.37 24.98
C PRO A 100 -29.86 10.18 24.48
N ARG A 101 -29.40 11.12 23.66
CA ARG A 101 -28.01 11.09 23.17
C ARG A 101 -27.04 11.43 24.28
N ASP A 102 -26.05 10.57 24.47
CA ASP A 102 -24.95 10.79 25.42
C ASP A 102 -23.70 11.30 24.67
N ALA A 103 -23.43 12.59 24.81
CA ALA A 103 -22.31 13.25 24.14
C ALA A 103 -20.96 12.70 24.62
N ASP A 104 -20.82 12.31 25.89
CA ASP A 104 -19.56 11.77 26.45
C ASP A 104 -19.25 10.40 25.85
N THR A 105 -20.25 9.58 25.62
CA THR A 105 -20.06 8.28 24.94
C THR A 105 -19.68 8.46 23.48
N VAL A 106 -20.30 9.41 22.77
CA VAL A 106 -19.94 9.73 21.37
C VAL A 106 -18.49 10.20 21.28
N ASP A 107 -18.08 11.13 22.16
CA ASP A 107 -16.71 11.66 22.16
C ASP A 107 -15.69 10.57 22.53
N ARG A 108 -15.98 9.73 23.52
CA ARG A 108 -15.13 8.61 23.93
C ARG A 108 -14.86 7.65 22.77
N TRP A 109 -15.90 7.20 22.10
CA TRP A 109 -15.75 6.30 20.96
C TRP A 109 -15.15 6.99 19.73
N GLY A 110 -15.43 8.26 19.50
CA GLY A 110 -14.81 9.07 18.47
C GLY A 110 -13.28 9.15 18.63
N ARG A 111 -12.78 9.33 19.86
CA ARG A 111 -11.33 9.31 20.15
C ARG A 111 -10.70 7.92 19.91
N VAL A 112 -11.42 6.85 20.22
CA VAL A 112 -10.97 5.48 19.96
C VAL A 112 -10.87 5.25 18.45
N GLN A 113 -11.90 5.63 17.70
CA GLN A 113 -11.94 5.56 16.25
C GLN A 113 -10.76 6.31 15.61
N GLU A 114 -10.53 7.56 16.02
CA GLU A 114 -9.42 8.37 15.50
C GLU A 114 -8.05 7.74 15.77
N ARG A 115 -7.85 7.17 16.98
CA ARG A 115 -6.61 6.49 17.35
C ARG A 115 -6.33 5.32 16.41
N TYR A 116 -7.30 4.44 16.19
CA TYR A 116 -7.12 3.29 15.31
C TYR A 116 -7.03 3.67 13.84
N PHE A 117 -7.73 4.71 13.40
CA PHE A 117 -7.54 5.28 12.08
C PHE A 117 -6.08 5.72 11.84
N LYS A 118 -5.49 6.44 12.79
CA LYS A 118 -4.09 6.90 12.70
C LYS A 118 -3.12 5.71 12.66
N GLN A 119 -3.34 4.69 13.50
CA GLN A 119 -2.51 3.48 13.52
C GLN A 119 -2.60 2.72 12.20
N ALA A 120 -3.81 2.46 11.70
CA ALA A 120 -4.02 1.79 10.42
C ALA A 120 -3.37 2.57 9.26
N ARG A 121 -3.55 3.91 9.23
CA ARG A 121 -2.95 4.76 8.21
C ARG A 121 -1.42 4.72 8.22
N ASN A 122 -0.79 4.72 9.39
CA ASN A 122 0.66 4.64 9.51
C ASN A 122 1.17 3.30 8.95
N CYS A 123 0.60 2.18 9.40
CA CYS A 123 0.97 0.86 8.87
C CYS A 123 0.72 0.76 7.35
N ALA A 124 -0.40 1.31 6.85
CA ALA A 124 -0.71 1.35 5.43
C ALA A 124 0.34 2.15 4.63
N ASN A 125 0.80 3.28 5.16
CA ASN A 125 1.85 4.08 4.53
C ASN A 125 3.19 3.34 4.49
N ASP A 126 3.57 2.69 5.59
CA ASP A 126 4.83 1.95 5.71
C ASP A 126 4.88 0.76 4.74
N MET A 127 3.73 0.15 4.47
CA MET A 127 3.58 -1.01 3.57
C MET A 127 3.28 -0.65 2.11
N GLY A 128 3.25 0.63 1.75
CA GLY A 128 2.91 1.01 0.38
C GLY A 128 1.45 0.80 -0.01
N LEU A 129 0.52 0.68 0.95
CA LEU A 129 -0.90 0.45 0.65
C LEU A 129 -1.63 1.72 0.16
N THR A 130 -1.06 2.89 0.40
CA THR A 130 -1.65 4.16 -0.08
C THR A 130 -1.06 4.57 -1.42
N VAL A 131 -1.83 5.32 -2.23
CA VAL A 131 -1.35 5.84 -3.52
C VAL A 131 -0.08 6.68 -3.33
N SER A 132 -0.06 7.56 -2.33
CA SER A 132 1.09 8.42 -2.04
C SER A 132 2.33 7.66 -1.60
N SER A 133 2.18 6.56 -0.85
CA SER A 133 3.31 5.71 -0.48
C SER A 133 3.81 4.92 -1.69
N ARG A 134 2.93 4.36 -2.52
CA ARG A 134 3.32 3.66 -3.76
C ARG A 134 4.08 4.55 -4.74
N CYS A 135 3.71 5.81 -4.88
CA CYS A 135 4.46 6.75 -5.71
C CYS A 135 5.89 7.01 -5.23
N ARG A 136 6.20 6.72 -3.95
CA ARG A 136 7.55 6.84 -3.38
C ARG A 136 8.34 5.55 -3.46
N LEU A 137 7.66 4.41 -3.64
CA LEU A 137 8.29 3.11 -3.78
C LEU A 137 8.80 2.95 -5.21
N ILE A 138 10.05 2.54 -5.33
CA ILE A 138 10.64 2.12 -6.58
C ILE A 138 10.74 0.62 -6.50
N LEU A 139 9.90 -0.05 -7.29
CA LEU A 139 9.97 -1.48 -7.43
C LEU A 139 11.22 -1.85 -8.25
N PRO A 140 11.96 -2.89 -7.85
CA PRO A 140 13.06 -3.41 -8.66
C PRO A 140 12.55 -3.77 -10.07
N SER A 141 13.29 -3.36 -11.09
CA SER A 141 12.91 -3.58 -12.50
C SER A 141 12.95 -5.05 -12.95
N ASN A 142 13.36 -5.97 -12.09
CA ASN A 142 13.42 -7.41 -12.33
C ASN A 142 12.18 -8.20 -11.89
N LEU A 143 11.10 -7.54 -11.52
CA LEU A 143 9.81 -8.21 -11.40
C LEU A 143 9.39 -8.72 -12.80
N PRO A 144 9.03 -10.01 -12.94
CA PRO A 144 8.60 -10.52 -14.23
C PRO A 144 7.40 -9.70 -14.73
N ALA A 145 7.48 -9.24 -16.00
CA ALA A 145 6.44 -8.43 -16.63
C ALA A 145 5.03 -9.07 -16.62
N ALA A 146 4.95 -10.35 -16.29
CA ALA A 146 3.71 -11.11 -16.10
C ALA A 146 2.91 -10.71 -14.83
N ALA A 147 3.49 -9.97 -13.88
CA ALA A 147 2.79 -9.53 -12.66
C ALA A 147 1.86 -8.33 -12.91
N PHE A 148 1.96 -7.66 -14.05
CA PHE A 148 1.11 -6.54 -14.44
C PHE A 148 0.55 -6.73 -15.84
N THR A 149 -0.15 -7.83 -16.08
CA THR A 149 -1.15 -7.86 -17.14
C THR A 149 -2.44 -7.32 -16.56
N PRO A 150 -2.91 -6.13 -16.92
CA PRO A 150 -4.28 -5.76 -16.65
C PRO A 150 -5.15 -6.83 -17.32
N ASP A 151 -5.94 -7.51 -16.50
CA ASP A 151 -6.96 -8.44 -16.99
C ASP A 151 -7.72 -7.76 -18.12
N GLY A 152 -7.92 -8.49 -19.25
CA GLY A 152 -8.32 -7.98 -20.57
C GLY A 152 -9.61 -7.18 -20.70
N GLY A 153 -9.94 -6.34 -19.70
CA GLY A 153 -11.09 -5.44 -19.71
C GLY A 153 -10.76 -3.96 -20.02
N SER A 154 -9.48 -3.62 -20.28
CA SER A 154 -9.06 -2.22 -20.40
C SER A 154 -9.16 -1.61 -21.80
N ASP A 155 -9.37 -2.38 -22.84
CA ASP A 155 -9.28 -1.87 -24.21
C ASP A 155 -10.42 -0.89 -24.52
N GLU A 156 -11.63 -1.17 -24.07
CA GLU A 156 -12.80 -0.33 -24.38
C GLU A 156 -12.75 1.03 -23.68
N PHE A 157 -12.25 1.11 -22.46
CA PHE A 157 -12.12 2.40 -21.74
C PHE A 157 -10.97 3.24 -22.32
N THR A 158 -9.86 2.62 -22.63
CA THR A 158 -8.69 3.27 -23.22
C THR A 158 -8.99 3.74 -24.64
N GLU A 159 -9.73 2.95 -25.42
CA GLU A 159 -10.21 3.29 -26.77
C GLU A 159 -11.17 4.49 -26.72
N ARG A 160 -12.13 4.49 -25.79
CA ARG A 160 -13.06 5.63 -25.58
C ARG A 160 -12.34 6.91 -25.17
N LEU A 161 -11.27 6.83 -24.36
CA LEU A 161 -10.45 7.97 -24.00
C LEU A 161 -9.69 8.54 -25.19
N ARG A 162 -9.07 7.66 -26.03
CA ARG A 162 -8.36 8.06 -27.24
C ARG A 162 -9.32 8.71 -28.25
N GLN A 163 -10.51 8.15 -28.41
CA GLN A 163 -11.53 8.67 -29.29
C GLN A 163 -12.03 10.05 -28.87
N ARG A 164 -12.27 10.26 -27.57
CA ARG A 164 -12.62 11.58 -27.03
C ARG A 164 -11.50 12.63 -27.20
N GLN A 165 -10.25 12.22 -27.07
CA GLN A 165 -9.11 13.12 -27.31
C GLN A 165 -8.99 13.50 -28.79
N ALA A 166 -9.20 12.53 -29.70
CA ALA A 166 -9.20 12.78 -31.14
C ALA A 166 -10.35 13.72 -31.56
N ASP A 167 -11.56 13.51 -31.01
CA ASP A 167 -12.74 14.35 -31.29
C ASP A 167 -12.58 15.75 -30.73
N ALA A 168 -11.90 15.93 -29.57
CA ALA A 168 -11.60 17.21 -28.99
C ALA A 168 -10.58 18.02 -29.85
N LEU A 169 -9.57 17.35 -30.36
CA LEU A 169 -8.58 17.93 -31.29
C LEU A 169 -9.21 18.33 -32.65
N ALA A 170 -10.11 17.50 -33.17
CA ALA A 170 -10.81 17.78 -34.42
C ALA A 170 -11.78 18.96 -34.34
N ARG A 171 -12.28 19.33 -33.15
CA ARG A 171 -13.15 20.48 -32.89
C ARG A 171 -12.40 21.79 -32.64
N SER A 172 -11.09 21.72 -32.47
CA SER A 172 -10.22 22.89 -32.20
C SER A 172 -9.48 23.39 -33.45
N LEU A 173 -9.70 22.76 -34.61
CA LEU A 173 -9.25 23.15 -35.95
C LEU A 173 -10.42 23.71 -36.76
#